data_f103e9ac25998312df8693e1d445610b
#
_entry.id   f103e9ac25998312df8693e1d445610b
#
_cell.length_a   1.000
_cell.length_b   1.000
_cell.length_c   1.000
_cell.angle_alpha   90.00
_cell.angle_beta   90.00
_cell.angle_gamma   90.00
#
_symmetry.space_group_name_H-M   'P 1'
#
loop_
_entity.id
_entity.type
_entity.pdbx_description
1 polymer ?
#
loop_
_entity_poly.entity_id
_entity_poly.type
_entity_poly.pdbx_seq_one_letter_code
_entity_poly.pdbx_strand_id
1 'polypeptide(L)'
;MVEAAKEKIKSGDVFQVVLGEILEVGTNLGSLEFYERLKKNNPSPYMFHFPTPYGCVAGSSPELIMEIKKDEIFVAPIAGTRSRGANAEADAALERELLSDEKELAEHRMLIDLARNDIGKFAAPASVRVQNAMRVVRYESVMHIVSEVYGSKPRGVSAVEGLGTIFPAGTLSGSPKIRAMQIINELERYERGIYGGGIGFWRFNGDVMQAILIRSAIFVNRGGQNFCSDENSKRNSNLNLNSACGEEKSEA
;
A
#
# COMPACT_ATOMS: atom_id res chain seq x y z
N MET A 1 20.73 1.37 -7.42
CA MET A 1 19.98 1.38 -6.14
C MET A 1 19.83 -0.03 -5.57
N VAL A 2 19.20 -0.98 -6.27
CA VAL A 2 18.90 -2.33 -5.75
C VAL A 2 20.13 -3.08 -5.24
N GLU A 3 21.22 -3.14 -6.01
CA GLU A 3 22.45 -3.82 -5.56
C GLU A 3 23.05 -3.20 -4.27
N ALA A 4 23.02 -1.88 -4.15
CA ALA A 4 23.46 -1.21 -2.92
C ALA A 4 22.55 -1.54 -1.73
N ALA A 5 21.24 -1.64 -1.95
CA ALA A 5 20.30 -2.07 -0.92
C ALA A 5 20.51 -3.53 -0.50
N LYS A 6 20.79 -4.43 -1.45
CA LYS A 6 21.15 -5.83 -1.15
C LYS A 6 22.41 -5.95 -0.28
N GLU A 7 23.41 -5.10 -0.51
CA GLU A 7 24.60 -5.08 0.36
C GLU A 7 24.26 -4.63 1.80
N LYS A 8 23.32 -3.70 1.97
CA LYS A 8 22.82 -3.31 3.30
C LYS A 8 22.07 -4.45 4.01
N ILE A 9 21.32 -5.26 3.24
CA ILE A 9 20.67 -6.46 3.79
C ILE A 9 21.71 -7.51 4.19
N LYS A 10 22.69 -7.79 3.33
CA LYS A 10 23.77 -8.74 3.62
C LYS A 10 24.62 -8.34 4.83
N SER A 11 24.83 -7.04 5.03
CA SER A 11 25.55 -6.52 6.21
C SER A 11 24.74 -6.55 7.50
N GLY A 12 23.45 -6.91 7.44
CA GLY A 12 22.58 -6.98 8.60
C GLY A 12 21.99 -5.62 9.04
N ASP A 13 22.11 -4.58 8.21
CA ASP A 13 21.57 -3.25 8.52
C ASP A 13 20.03 -3.26 8.56
N VAL A 14 19.40 -4.00 7.63
CA VAL A 14 17.95 -4.15 7.51
C VAL A 14 17.59 -5.57 7.06
N PHE A 15 16.37 -5.99 7.35
CA PHE A 15 15.80 -7.24 6.82
C PHE A 15 15.12 -7.00 5.48
N GLN A 16 14.52 -5.82 5.32
CA GLN A 16 13.80 -5.41 4.12
C GLN A 16 13.93 -3.90 3.94
N VAL A 17 14.05 -3.48 2.68
CA VAL A 17 13.94 -2.07 2.27
C VAL A 17 13.19 -1.99 0.96
N VAL A 18 12.21 -1.09 0.88
CA VAL A 18 11.39 -0.86 -0.31
C VAL A 18 11.86 0.41 -0.99
N LEU A 19 12.42 0.26 -2.19
CA LEU A 19 12.88 1.39 -3.00
C LEU A 19 11.80 1.79 -3.99
N GLY A 20 11.58 3.09 -4.14
CA GLY A 20 10.64 3.68 -5.09
C GLY A 20 11.34 4.25 -6.32
N GLU A 21 10.60 4.33 -7.42
CA GLU A 21 11.02 4.98 -8.64
C GLU A 21 9.87 5.83 -9.21
N ILE A 22 10.21 6.96 -9.83
CA ILE A 22 9.22 7.85 -10.43
C ILE A 22 9.21 7.62 -11.94
N LEU A 23 8.02 7.30 -12.47
CA LEU A 23 7.78 7.25 -13.91
C LEU A 23 6.90 8.42 -14.32
N GLU A 24 7.39 9.26 -15.23
CA GLU A 24 6.64 10.35 -15.84
C GLU A 24 6.23 9.98 -17.26
N VAL A 25 4.95 10.11 -17.56
CA VAL A 25 4.38 9.80 -18.89
C VAL A 25 3.54 10.98 -19.37
N GLY A 26 3.87 11.49 -20.57
CA GLY A 26 2.99 12.44 -21.27
C GLY A 26 1.75 11.71 -21.80
N THR A 27 0.56 12.22 -21.50
CA THR A 27 -0.70 11.61 -21.93
C THR A 27 -1.78 12.65 -22.18
N ASN A 28 -2.68 12.35 -23.11
CA ASN A 28 -3.94 13.09 -23.32
C ASN A 28 -5.12 12.42 -22.58
N LEU A 29 -4.87 11.36 -21.81
CA LEU A 29 -5.86 10.65 -21.03
C LEU A 29 -6.28 11.52 -19.83
N GLY A 30 -7.58 11.77 -19.67
CA GLY A 30 -8.09 12.47 -18.49
C GLY A 30 -7.97 11.60 -17.22
N SER A 31 -7.83 12.26 -16.08
CA SER A 31 -7.69 11.56 -14.79
C SER A 31 -8.91 10.68 -14.44
N LEU A 32 -10.12 11.12 -14.80
CA LEU A 32 -11.34 10.34 -14.58
C LEU A 32 -11.39 9.12 -15.49
N GLU A 33 -11.03 9.28 -16.77
CA GLU A 33 -10.97 8.17 -17.70
C GLU A 33 -9.92 7.14 -17.29
N PHE A 34 -8.77 7.58 -16.79
CA PHE A 34 -7.76 6.71 -16.19
C PHE A 34 -8.34 5.93 -15.00
N TYR A 35 -9.04 6.61 -14.08
CA TYR A 35 -9.68 5.99 -12.94
C TYR A 35 -10.71 4.93 -13.34
N GLU A 36 -11.56 5.20 -14.33
CA GLU A 36 -12.54 4.24 -14.82
C GLU A 36 -11.89 3.00 -15.47
N ARG A 37 -10.79 3.20 -16.20
CA ARG A 37 -9.99 2.08 -16.73
C ARG A 37 -9.32 1.28 -15.61
N LEU A 38 -8.76 1.95 -14.60
CA LEU A 38 -8.15 1.31 -13.45
C LEU A 38 -9.18 0.48 -12.66
N LYS A 39 -10.37 1.03 -12.43
CA LYS A 39 -11.49 0.36 -11.77
C LYS A 39 -11.92 -0.91 -12.50
N LYS A 40 -11.90 -0.89 -13.83
CA LYS A 40 -12.25 -2.04 -14.65
C LYS A 40 -11.16 -3.12 -14.68
N ASN A 41 -9.89 -2.70 -14.76
CA ASN A 41 -8.79 -3.62 -15.02
C ASN A 41 -8.06 -4.09 -13.76
N ASN A 42 -8.08 -3.28 -12.70
CA ASN A 42 -7.39 -3.56 -11.44
C ASN A 42 -8.16 -3.01 -10.24
N PRO A 43 -9.36 -3.53 -9.95
CA PRO A 43 -10.15 -3.10 -8.80
C PRO A 43 -9.45 -3.48 -7.49
N SER A 44 -9.54 -2.61 -6.50
CA SER A 44 -9.01 -2.82 -5.17
C SER A 44 -9.96 -2.25 -4.11
N PRO A 45 -9.86 -2.63 -2.83
CA PRO A 45 -10.78 -2.18 -1.80
C PRO A 45 -10.83 -0.66 -1.60
N TYR A 46 -9.71 0.03 -1.87
CA TYR A 46 -9.58 1.47 -1.62
C TYR A 46 -9.28 2.20 -2.92
N MET A 47 -10.33 2.42 -3.71
CA MET A 47 -10.24 3.17 -4.96
C MET A 47 -10.56 4.64 -4.71
N PHE A 48 -9.83 5.53 -5.39
CA PHE A 48 -10.01 6.96 -5.23
C PHE A 48 -9.70 7.73 -6.51
N HIS A 49 -10.44 8.82 -6.69
CA HIS A 49 -10.21 9.88 -7.65
C HIS A 49 -10.41 11.19 -6.92
N PHE A 50 -9.31 11.91 -6.68
CA PHE A 50 -9.31 13.06 -5.78
C PHE A 50 -8.66 14.28 -6.46
N PRO A 51 -9.46 15.27 -6.88
CA PRO A 51 -8.95 16.52 -7.40
C PRO A 51 -8.33 17.37 -6.27
N THR A 52 -7.18 17.95 -6.54
CA THR A 52 -6.47 18.86 -5.65
C THR A 52 -6.14 20.16 -6.38
N PRO A 53 -5.77 21.25 -5.69
CA PRO A 53 -5.30 22.47 -6.33
C PRO A 53 -4.06 22.28 -7.23
N TYR A 54 -3.30 21.21 -7.04
CA TYR A 54 -2.06 20.92 -7.74
C TYR A 54 -2.22 19.87 -8.86
N GLY A 55 -3.41 19.33 -9.02
CA GLY A 55 -3.69 18.27 -9.97
C GLY A 55 -4.69 17.26 -9.42
N CYS A 56 -4.81 16.11 -10.07
CA CYS A 56 -5.71 15.05 -9.63
C CYS A 56 -4.93 13.79 -9.27
N VAL A 57 -5.30 13.17 -8.16
CA VAL A 57 -4.76 11.87 -7.73
C VAL A 57 -5.80 10.80 -8.00
N ALA A 58 -5.43 9.76 -8.74
CA ALA A 58 -6.29 8.62 -9.00
C ALA A 58 -5.54 7.32 -8.69
N GLY A 59 -6.20 6.37 -8.03
CA GLY A 59 -5.53 5.14 -7.62
C GLY A 59 -6.46 4.02 -7.20
N SER A 60 -5.85 2.84 -7.03
CA SER A 60 -6.49 1.59 -6.64
C SER A 60 -5.65 0.90 -5.57
N SER A 61 -5.72 1.39 -4.34
CA SER A 61 -4.92 0.85 -3.24
C SER A 61 -5.54 -0.42 -2.66
N PRO A 62 -4.74 -1.47 -2.45
CA PRO A 62 -5.20 -2.68 -1.78
C PRO A 62 -5.05 -2.63 -0.27
N GLU A 63 -4.31 -1.66 0.29
CA GLU A 63 -3.77 -1.75 1.65
C GLU A 63 -4.11 -0.52 2.50
N LEU A 64 -4.44 -0.78 3.76
CA LEU A 64 -4.64 0.24 4.79
C LEU A 64 -3.33 0.63 5.47
N ILE A 65 -3.15 1.92 5.74
CA ILE A 65 -2.24 2.37 6.80
C ILE A 65 -2.85 2.02 8.16
N MET A 66 -4.10 2.44 8.39
CA MET A 66 -4.88 2.10 9.57
C MET A 66 -6.37 2.41 9.39
N GLU A 67 -7.20 1.72 10.15
CA GLU A 67 -8.58 2.11 10.44
C GLU A 67 -8.76 2.29 11.94
N ILE A 68 -9.52 3.32 12.34
CA ILE A 68 -10.01 3.48 13.71
C ILE A 68 -11.51 3.53 13.65
N LYS A 69 -12.16 2.62 14.38
CA LYS A 69 -13.61 2.56 14.47
C LYS A 69 -14.03 2.30 15.91
N LYS A 70 -14.82 3.20 16.47
CA LYS A 70 -15.25 3.11 17.88
C LYS A 70 -14.07 2.89 18.85
N ASP A 71 -13.00 3.66 18.70
CA ASP A 71 -11.76 3.56 19.46
C ASP A 71 -10.98 2.23 19.30
N GLU A 72 -11.35 1.34 18.39
CA GLU A 72 -10.57 0.19 18.00
C GLU A 72 -9.69 0.52 16.79
N ILE A 73 -8.38 0.34 16.94
CA ILE A 73 -7.38 0.49 15.89
C ILE A 73 -7.28 -0.85 15.16
N PHE A 74 -7.23 -0.79 13.84
CA PHE A 74 -7.10 -1.95 12.98
C PHE A 74 -6.06 -1.71 11.88
N VAL A 75 -5.20 -2.69 11.65
CA VAL A 75 -4.29 -2.79 10.50
C VAL A 75 -4.32 -4.23 10.00
N ALA A 76 -4.30 -4.39 8.69
CA ALA A 76 -4.29 -5.69 8.05
C ALA A 76 -3.03 -5.86 7.21
N PRO A 77 -1.93 -6.40 7.76
CA PRO A 77 -0.78 -6.75 6.95
C PRO A 77 -1.14 -7.82 5.91
N ILE A 78 -0.70 -7.60 4.68
CA ILE A 78 -0.95 -8.44 3.52
C ILE A 78 0.40 -8.81 2.93
N ALA A 79 0.67 -10.10 2.75
CA ALA A 79 1.83 -10.61 2.03
C ALA A 79 1.51 -11.92 1.32
N GLY A 80 2.43 -12.35 0.46
CA GLY A 80 2.22 -13.55 -0.32
C GLY A 80 1.12 -13.40 -1.35
N THR A 81 1.40 -13.71 -2.59
CA THR A 81 0.43 -13.59 -3.67
C THR A 81 0.46 -14.81 -4.55
N ARG A 82 -0.72 -15.34 -4.87
CA ARG A 82 -0.90 -16.32 -5.93
C ARG A 82 -2.09 -15.90 -6.79
N SER A 83 -2.00 -16.16 -8.08
CA SER A 83 -3.14 -16.00 -8.97
C SER A 83 -4.24 -16.99 -8.61
N ARG A 84 -5.49 -16.66 -8.99
CA ARG A 84 -6.60 -17.60 -8.83
C ARG A 84 -6.44 -18.79 -9.76
N GLY A 85 -6.81 -19.95 -9.29
CA GLY A 85 -6.86 -21.16 -10.10
C GLY A 85 -8.04 -21.17 -11.07
N ALA A 86 -7.94 -21.97 -12.13
CA ALA A 86 -9.01 -22.12 -13.11
C ALA A 86 -10.30 -22.77 -12.55
N ASN A 87 -10.19 -23.44 -11.41
CA ASN A 87 -11.30 -24.10 -10.71
C ASN A 87 -11.00 -24.21 -9.22
N ALA A 88 -11.95 -24.72 -8.43
CA ALA A 88 -11.83 -24.83 -6.97
C ALA A 88 -10.69 -25.75 -6.51
N GLU A 89 -10.38 -26.79 -7.25
CA GLU A 89 -9.28 -27.71 -6.91
C GLU A 89 -7.91 -27.04 -7.13
N ALA A 90 -7.75 -26.32 -8.25
CA ALA A 90 -6.56 -25.55 -8.54
C ALA A 90 -6.37 -24.41 -7.53
N ASP A 91 -7.45 -23.69 -7.14
CA ASP A 91 -7.42 -22.69 -6.07
C ASP A 91 -6.92 -23.29 -4.73
N ALA A 92 -7.45 -24.45 -4.36
CA ALA A 92 -7.05 -25.12 -3.12
C ALA A 92 -5.58 -25.64 -3.19
N ALA A 93 -5.09 -26.01 -4.36
CA ALA A 93 -3.70 -26.38 -4.54
C ALA A 93 -2.76 -25.18 -4.38
N LEU A 94 -3.08 -24.04 -5.01
CA LEU A 94 -2.33 -22.79 -4.90
C LEU A 94 -2.34 -22.23 -3.48
N GLU A 95 -3.46 -22.36 -2.76
CA GLU A 95 -3.53 -21.98 -1.34
C GLU A 95 -2.61 -22.82 -0.47
N ARG A 96 -2.58 -24.14 -0.68
CA ARG A 96 -1.65 -25.03 0.05
C ARG A 96 -0.20 -24.73 -0.28
N GLU A 97 0.12 -24.45 -1.54
CA GLU A 97 1.44 -24.01 -1.96
C GLU A 97 1.85 -22.73 -1.23
N LEU A 98 0.98 -21.70 -1.27
CA LEU A 98 1.22 -20.42 -0.61
C LEU A 98 1.46 -20.58 0.90
N LEU A 99 0.67 -21.43 1.58
CA LEU A 99 0.80 -21.69 3.01
C LEU A 99 1.96 -22.62 3.36
N SER A 100 2.63 -23.22 2.38
CA SER A 100 3.84 -24.04 2.55
C SER A 100 5.12 -23.30 2.16
N ASP A 101 5.00 -22.11 1.58
CA ASP A 101 6.14 -21.29 1.16
C ASP A 101 6.76 -20.60 2.39
N GLU A 102 7.90 -21.13 2.86
CA GLU A 102 8.58 -20.62 4.05
C GLU A 102 9.01 -19.16 3.92
N LYS A 103 9.38 -18.71 2.71
CA LYS A 103 9.78 -17.32 2.44
C LYS A 103 8.57 -16.39 2.64
N GLU A 104 7.44 -16.70 2.01
CA GLU A 104 6.20 -15.91 2.13
C GLU A 104 5.70 -15.88 3.58
N LEU A 105 5.77 -17.00 4.28
CA LEU A 105 5.39 -17.07 5.70
C LEU A 105 6.34 -16.28 6.60
N ALA A 106 7.65 -16.29 6.33
CA ALA A 106 8.63 -15.50 7.09
C ALA A 106 8.43 -14.00 6.87
N GLU A 107 8.21 -13.57 5.63
CA GLU A 107 7.87 -12.19 5.29
C GLU A 107 6.60 -11.75 6.01
N HIS A 108 5.55 -12.57 5.94
CA HIS A 108 4.27 -12.24 6.59
C HIS A 108 4.38 -12.14 8.12
N ARG A 109 5.16 -13.03 8.78
CA ARG A 109 5.46 -12.91 10.22
C ARG A 109 6.15 -11.58 10.54
N MET A 110 7.13 -11.19 9.74
CA MET A 110 7.83 -9.90 9.90
C MET A 110 6.85 -8.72 9.77
N LEU A 111 5.92 -8.75 8.81
CA LEU A 111 4.90 -7.71 8.64
C LEU A 111 3.91 -7.67 9.81
N ILE A 112 3.52 -8.82 10.37
CA ILE A 112 2.71 -8.87 11.60
C ILE A 112 3.45 -8.19 12.75
N ASP A 113 4.72 -8.50 12.97
CA ASP A 113 5.51 -7.92 14.05
C ASP A 113 5.73 -6.41 13.84
N LEU A 114 5.92 -5.98 12.61
CA LEU A 114 6.00 -4.57 12.25
C LEU A 114 4.68 -3.84 12.56
N ALA A 115 3.53 -4.40 12.17
CA ALA A 115 2.22 -3.84 12.46
C ALA A 115 1.94 -3.78 13.97
N ARG A 116 2.30 -4.83 14.72
CA ARG A 116 2.19 -4.85 16.19
C ARG A 116 3.04 -3.76 16.84
N ASN A 117 4.26 -3.57 16.37
CA ASN A 117 5.16 -2.53 16.85
C ASN A 117 4.62 -1.13 16.54
N ASP A 118 4.12 -0.90 15.32
CA ASP A 118 3.56 0.38 14.91
C ASP A 118 2.31 0.75 15.73
N ILE A 119 1.35 -0.18 15.83
CA ILE A 119 0.17 0.01 16.67
C ILE A 119 0.56 0.18 18.15
N GLY A 120 1.53 -0.60 18.63
CA GLY A 120 1.96 -0.60 20.03
C GLY A 120 2.51 0.76 20.52
N LYS A 121 3.01 1.60 19.63
CA LYS A 121 3.44 2.97 19.95
C LYS A 121 2.29 3.91 20.28
N PHE A 122 1.09 3.59 19.81
CA PHE A 122 -0.08 4.44 19.90
C PHE A 122 -1.20 3.82 20.75
N ALA A 123 -1.36 2.50 20.70
CA ALA A 123 -2.44 1.79 21.40
C ALA A 123 -2.29 1.84 22.93
N ALA A 124 -3.39 1.70 23.62
CA ALA A 124 -3.38 1.53 25.07
C ALA A 124 -2.50 0.32 25.47
N PRO A 125 -1.76 0.39 26.58
CA PRO A 125 -0.91 -0.69 27.05
C PRO A 125 -1.64 -2.03 27.10
N ALA A 126 -0.98 -3.10 26.67
CA ALA A 126 -1.50 -4.48 26.63
C ALA A 126 -2.75 -4.71 25.78
N SER A 127 -3.16 -3.73 24.95
CA SER A 127 -4.36 -3.87 24.10
C SER A 127 -4.06 -4.46 22.71
N VAL A 128 -2.80 -4.51 22.30
CA VAL A 128 -2.43 -5.01 20.97
C VAL A 128 -2.61 -6.52 20.91
N ARG A 129 -3.38 -6.96 19.91
CA ARG A 129 -3.67 -8.38 19.68
C ARG A 129 -3.68 -8.71 18.20
N VAL A 130 -3.29 -9.92 17.85
CA VAL A 130 -3.38 -10.46 16.49
C VAL A 130 -4.57 -11.42 16.44
N GLN A 131 -5.39 -11.27 15.42
CA GLN A 131 -6.52 -12.16 15.13
C GLN A 131 -6.41 -12.67 13.70
N ASN A 132 -7.07 -13.80 13.42
CA ASN A 132 -7.11 -14.37 12.08
C ASN A 132 -5.72 -14.43 11.41
N ALA A 133 -4.71 -14.82 12.18
CA ALA A 133 -3.33 -14.84 11.70
C ALA A 133 -3.16 -15.78 10.50
N MET A 134 -2.47 -15.29 9.46
CA MET A 134 -2.08 -16.08 8.28
C MET A 134 -3.23 -16.75 7.54
N ARG A 135 -4.41 -16.15 7.51
CA ARG A 135 -5.51 -16.68 6.70
C ARG A 135 -5.34 -16.28 5.23
N VAL A 136 -5.71 -17.17 4.33
CA VAL A 136 -5.78 -16.85 2.91
C VAL A 136 -7.11 -16.17 2.59
N VAL A 137 -7.02 -14.98 1.99
CA VAL A 137 -8.16 -14.22 1.48
C VAL A 137 -8.11 -14.28 -0.05
N ARG A 138 -9.22 -14.72 -0.65
CA ARG A 138 -9.37 -14.80 -2.09
C ARG A 138 -10.10 -13.58 -2.62
N TYR A 139 -9.43 -12.88 -3.53
CA TYR A 139 -10.01 -11.79 -4.32
C TYR A 139 -10.40 -12.30 -5.71
N GLU A 140 -10.86 -11.44 -6.57
CA GLU A 140 -11.32 -11.81 -7.90
C GLU A 140 -10.21 -12.47 -8.76
N SER A 141 -9.02 -11.88 -8.78
CA SER A 141 -7.89 -12.32 -9.63
C SER A 141 -6.71 -12.93 -8.88
N VAL A 142 -6.61 -12.72 -7.56
CA VAL A 142 -5.49 -13.16 -6.73
C VAL A 142 -5.96 -13.63 -5.36
N MET A 143 -5.08 -14.35 -4.66
CA MET A 143 -5.22 -14.66 -3.23
C MET A 143 -3.99 -14.17 -2.47
N HIS A 144 -4.19 -13.74 -1.23
CA HIS A 144 -3.14 -13.24 -0.34
C HIS A 144 -3.21 -13.87 1.03
N ILE A 145 -2.06 -13.94 1.71
CA ILE A 145 -2.02 -14.19 3.15
C ILE A 145 -2.33 -12.87 3.86
N VAL A 146 -3.30 -12.87 4.75
CA VAL A 146 -3.75 -11.71 5.51
C VAL A 146 -3.79 -12.05 6.99
N SER A 147 -3.37 -11.11 7.82
CA SER A 147 -3.56 -11.15 9.26
C SER A 147 -4.21 -9.86 9.73
N GLU A 148 -4.81 -9.91 10.90
CA GLU A 148 -5.49 -8.76 11.47
C GLU A 148 -4.83 -8.38 12.79
N VAL A 149 -4.39 -7.12 12.90
CA VAL A 149 -3.77 -6.58 14.11
C VAL A 149 -4.66 -5.47 14.65
N TYR A 150 -5.05 -5.62 15.90
CA TYR A 150 -5.94 -4.69 16.60
C TYR A 150 -5.25 -4.07 17.80
N GLY A 151 -5.72 -2.89 18.18
CA GLY A 151 -5.37 -2.21 19.42
C GLY A 151 -6.50 -1.30 19.86
N SER A 152 -6.48 -0.85 21.10
CA SER A 152 -7.45 0.13 21.61
C SER A 152 -6.83 1.51 21.60
N LYS A 153 -7.52 2.50 21.02
CA LYS A 153 -7.08 3.91 21.03
C LYS A 153 -7.20 4.47 22.45
N PRO A 154 -6.14 5.07 23.01
CA PRO A 154 -6.23 5.69 24.33
C PRO A 154 -7.21 6.87 24.34
N ARG A 155 -7.87 7.10 25.46
CA ARG A 155 -8.73 8.27 25.64
C ARG A 155 -7.89 9.56 25.58
N GLY A 156 -8.43 10.57 24.91
CA GLY A 156 -7.79 11.88 24.80
C GLY A 156 -6.67 11.98 23.75
N VAL A 157 -6.28 10.88 23.13
CA VAL A 157 -5.30 10.88 22.04
C VAL A 157 -6.03 10.98 20.70
N SER A 158 -5.55 11.87 19.82
CA SER A 158 -6.16 12.07 18.52
C SER A 158 -5.74 10.96 17.53
N ALA A 159 -6.59 10.65 16.57
CA ALA A 159 -6.24 9.72 15.50
C ALA A 159 -5.11 10.26 14.59
N VAL A 160 -4.92 11.58 14.53
CA VAL A 160 -3.81 12.21 13.80
C VAL A 160 -2.47 11.87 14.45
N GLU A 161 -2.40 11.93 15.80
CA GLU A 161 -1.20 11.49 16.53
C GLU A 161 -0.92 10.01 16.29
N GLY A 162 -1.98 9.17 16.29
CA GLY A 162 -1.86 7.75 15.96
C GLY A 162 -1.30 7.52 14.56
N LEU A 163 -1.83 8.23 13.56
CA LEU A 163 -1.30 8.15 12.20
C LEU A 163 0.18 8.56 12.16
N GLY A 164 0.56 9.63 12.86
CA GLY A 164 1.94 10.10 12.92
C GLY A 164 2.92 9.08 13.50
N THR A 165 2.46 8.18 14.39
CA THR A 165 3.31 7.12 14.94
C THR A 165 3.45 5.90 14.02
N ILE A 166 2.41 5.59 13.24
CA ILE A 166 2.38 4.45 12.32
C ILE A 166 3.07 4.80 11.00
N PHE A 167 2.90 6.05 10.53
CA PHE A 167 3.44 6.53 9.26
C PHE A 167 4.98 6.68 9.26
N PRO A 168 5.64 6.39 8.12
CA PRO A 168 5.13 5.75 6.92
C PRO A 168 4.83 4.27 7.12
N ALA A 169 3.97 3.70 6.26
CA ALA A 169 3.66 2.27 6.31
C ALA A 169 4.95 1.43 6.18
N GLY A 170 5.06 0.38 6.98
CA GLY A 170 6.23 -0.49 6.99
C GLY A 170 6.44 -1.23 5.68
N THR A 171 5.35 -1.58 5.00
CA THR A 171 5.32 -2.20 3.68
C THR A 171 5.86 -1.31 2.56
N LEU A 172 6.00 0.00 2.80
CA LEU A 172 6.58 0.96 1.85
C LEU A 172 7.93 1.54 2.31
N SER A 173 8.39 1.15 3.49
CA SER A 173 9.68 1.57 4.03
C SER A 173 10.61 0.38 4.22
N GLY A 174 10.31 -0.47 5.16
CA GLY A 174 11.09 -1.67 5.47
C GLY A 174 11.25 -1.92 6.96
N SER A 175 12.10 -2.88 7.30
CA SER A 175 12.31 -3.32 8.68
C SER A 175 13.81 -3.50 8.98
N PRO A 176 14.36 -2.93 10.06
CA PRO A 176 13.75 -1.96 11.00
C PRO A 176 13.43 -0.62 10.31
N LYS A 177 12.25 -0.06 10.59
CA LYS A 177 11.67 1.09 9.85
C LYS A 177 12.62 2.30 9.74
N ILE A 178 13.18 2.76 10.85
CA ILE A 178 14.05 3.95 10.87
C ILE A 178 15.29 3.74 10.00
N ARG A 179 15.91 2.57 10.10
CA ARG A 179 17.10 2.26 9.31
C ARG A 179 16.78 2.14 7.83
N ALA A 180 15.67 1.49 7.50
CA ALA A 180 15.18 1.42 6.13
C ALA A 180 14.93 2.81 5.53
N MET A 181 14.30 3.72 6.27
CA MET A 181 14.09 5.12 5.83
C MET A 181 15.41 5.87 5.59
N GLN A 182 16.43 5.66 6.40
CA GLN A 182 17.76 6.24 6.18
C GLN A 182 18.37 5.74 4.88
N ILE A 183 18.31 4.42 4.64
CA ILE A 183 18.82 3.80 3.40
C ILE A 183 18.04 4.29 2.18
N ILE A 184 16.72 4.41 2.26
CA ILE A 184 15.89 4.98 1.22
C ILE A 184 16.36 6.40 0.87
N ASN A 185 16.55 7.25 1.88
CA ASN A 185 17.02 8.62 1.69
C ASN A 185 18.45 8.71 1.10
N GLU A 186 19.29 7.71 1.38
CA GLU A 186 20.64 7.61 0.80
C GLU A 186 20.61 7.17 -0.68
N LEU A 187 19.68 6.31 -1.06
CA LEU A 187 19.67 5.63 -2.35
C LEU A 187 18.72 6.23 -3.38
N GLU A 188 17.56 6.72 -2.97
CA GLU A 188 16.60 7.34 -3.87
C GLU A 188 17.07 8.71 -4.34
N ARG A 189 16.93 8.97 -5.64
CA ARG A 189 17.39 10.22 -6.27
C ARG A 189 16.37 11.34 -6.20
N TYR A 190 15.12 11.00 -5.93
CA TYR A 190 13.98 11.91 -5.96
C TYR A 190 13.15 11.74 -4.72
N GLU A 191 12.50 12.80 -4.29
CA GLU A 191 11.51 12.75 -3.23
C GLU A 191 10.30 11.93 -3.67
N ARG A 192 9.77 11.11 -2.79
CA ARG A 192 8.62 10.23 -3.07
C ARG A 192 7.31 10.98 -3.35
N GLY A 193 7.23 12.28 -3.00
CA GLY A 193 6.01 13.05 -3.13
C GLY A 193 4.86 12.41 -2.38
N ILE A 194 3.78 12.05 -3.09
CA ILE A 194 2.63 11.38 -2.48
C ILE A 194 2.77 9.86 -2.34
N TYR A 195 3.76 9.23 -2.98
CA TYR A 195 3.97 7.79 -2.92
C TYR A 195 4.23 7.31 -1.49
N GLY A 196 3.47 6.32 -1.06
CA GLY A 196 3.51 5.85 0.33
C GLY A 196 2.81 6.77 1.33
N GLY A 197 2.18 7.86 0.87
CA GLY A 197 1.31 8.72 1.66
C GLY A 197 0.01 8.03 2.08
N GLY A 198 -0.86 8.78 2.74
CA GLY A 198 -2.18 8.31 3.15
C GLY A 198 -3.30 9.03 2.42
N ILE A 199 -4.32 8.28 2.02
CA ILE A 199 -5.56 8.82 1.51
C ILE A 199 -6.74 8.15 2.20
N GLY A 200 -7.75 8.94 2.58
CA GLY A 200 -8.89 8.40 3.28
C GLY A 200 -9.80 9.49 3.83
N PHE A 201 -10.50 9.17 4.87
CA PHE A 201 -11.45 10.11 5.48
C PHE A 201 -11.41 10.04 7.00
N TRP A 202 -11.82 11.16 7.59
CA TRP A 202 -11.99 11.39 9.01
C TRP A 202 -13.45 11.73 9.25
N ARG A 203 -14.12 10.94 10.09
CA ARG A 203 -15.52 11.17 10.42
C ARG A 203 -15.64 12.04 11.67
N PHE A 204 -16.72 12.77 11.77
CA PHE A 204 -17.00 13.63 12.94
C PHE A 204 -17.17 12.86 14.26
N ASN A 205 -17.47 11.56 14.19
CA ASN A 205 -17.55 10.67 15.35
C ASN A 205 -16.18 10.15 15.82
N GLY A 206 -15.08 10.57 15.16
CA GLY A 206 -13.72 10.15 15.46
C GLY A 206 -13.24 8.89 14.73
N ASP A 207 -14.10 8.24 13.94
CA ASP A 207 -13.69 7.13 13.09
C ASP A 207 -12.78 7.64 11.97
N VAL A 208 -11.77 6.85 11.62
CA VAL A 208 -10.78 7.17 10.57
C VAL A 208 -10.54 5.95 9.71
N MET A 209 -10.37 6.16 8.42
CA MET A 209 -9.85 5.16 7.50
C MET A 209 -8.82 5.81 6.58
N GLN A 210 -7.61 5.25 6.56
CA GLN A 210 -6.51 5.73 5.73
C GLN A 210 -5.91 4.56 4.95
N ALA A 211 -6.00 4.63 3.63
CA ALA A 211 -5.32 3.70 2.72
C ALA A 211 -3.95 4.23 2.31
N ILE A 212 -3.06 3.35 1.90
CA ILE A 212 -1.73 3.73 1.41
C ILE A 212 -1.87 4.28 -0.03
N LEU A 213 -1.17 5.36 -0.35
CA LEU A 213 -1.06 5.88 -1.70
C LEU A 213 -0.06 5.06 -2.52
N ILE A 214 -0.56 3.95 -3.06
CA ILE A 214 0.12 3.04 -4.00
C ILE A 214 -0.80 2.71 -5.16
N ARG A 215 -0.25 2.18 -6.24
CA ARG A 215 -1.01 1.92 -7.48
C ARG A 215 -1.79 3.14 -7.93
N SER A 216 -1.11 4.29 -7.94
CA SER A 216 -1.71 5.62 -8.09
C SER A 216 -0.95 6.44 -9.10
N ALA A 217 -1.64 7.34 -9.76
CA ALA A 217 -1.07 8.34 -10.63
C ALA A 217 -1.44 9.75 -10.18
N ILE A 218 -0.52 10.69 -10.38
CA ILE A 218 -0.77 12.12 -10.23
C ILE A 218 -0.88 12.73 -11.61
N PHE A 219 -2.00 13.35 -11.89
CA PHE A 219 -2.22 14.13 -13.10
C PHE A 219 -1.93 15.59 -12.80
N VAL A 220 -0.81 16.10 -13.30
CA VAL A 220 -0.41 17.50 -13.16
C VAL A 220 -0.57 18.22 -14.48
N ASN A 221 -1.04 19.46 -14.42
CA ASN A 221 -1.23 20.28 -15.59
C ASN A 221 0.09 21.00 -15.94
N ARG A 222 0.77 20.56 -16.99
CA ARG A 222 1.94 21.27 -17.55
C ARG A 222 1.50 21.97 -18.83
N GLY A 223 1.06 23.24 -18.75
CA GLY A 223 0.74 24.05 -19.94
C GLY A 223 -0.72 24.40 -20.16
N GLY A 224 -1.51 24.56 -19.11
CA GLY A 224 -2.86 25.18 -19.22
C GLY A 224 -4.01 24.25 -19.60
N GLN A 225 -3.80 22.94 -19.70
CA GLN A 225 -4.90 21.97 -19.91
C GLN A 225 -5.34 21.36 -18.58
N ASN A 226 -6.60 21.54 -18.22
CA ASN A 226 -7.21 20.95 -17.01
C ASN A 226 -7.50 19.46 -17.22
N PHE A 227 -6.65 18.57 -16.67
CA PHE A 227 -6.89 17.12 -16.70
C PHE A 227 -8.05 16.65 -15.81
N CYS A 228 -8.61 17.52 -15.01
CA CYS A 228 -9.77 17.23 -14.15
C CYS A 228 -11.13 17.61 -14.78
N SER A 229 -11.17 18.15 -16.01
CA SER A 229 -12.40 18.51 -16.69
C SER A 229 -12.76 17.51 -17.79
N ASP A 230 -14.03 17.10 -17.83
CA ASP A 230 -14.57 16.04 -18.71
C ASP A 230 -14.63 16.37 -20.21
N GLU A 231 -14.08 17.49 -20.68
CA GLU A 231 -14.36 17.98 -22.02
C GLU A 231 -13.52 17.42 -23.19
N ASN A 232 -12.58 16.48 -22.95
CA ASN A 232 -11.73 15.96 -24.03
C ASN A 232 -11.61 14.42 -24.08
N SER A 233 -12.70 13.68 -23.94
CA SER A 233 -12.69 12.20 -23.96
C SER A 233 -12.71 11.56 -25.35
N LYS A 234 -12.29 12.24 -26.41
CA LYS A 234 -12.24 11.63 -27.75
C LYS A 234 -10.88 11.83 -28.40
N ARG A 235 -9.90 10.99 -28.08
CA ARG A 235 -8.82 10.50 -29.00
C ARG A 235 -7.71 9.74 -28.29
N ASN A 236 -7.49 8.52 -28.80
CA ASN A 236 -6.36 7.59 -28.63
C ASN A 236 -6.41 6.52 -27.54
N SER A 237 -6.72 5.32 -28.01
CA SER A 237 -6.99 4.07 -27.28
C SER A 237 -5.81 3.09 -27.19
N ASN A 238 -4.56 3.52 -27.12
CA ASN A 238 -3.42 2.58 -27.10
C ASN A 238 -2.37 2.92 -26.02
N LEU A 239 -2.76 2.89 -24.76
CA LEU A 239 -1.80 2.86 -23.65
C LEU A 239 -1.90 1.53 -22.92
N ASN A 240 -0.80 0.79 -22.93
CA ASN A 240 -0.67 -0.47 -22.21
C ASN A 240 -0.44 -0.17 -20.72
N LEU A 241 -1.51 -0.24 -19.91
CA LEU A 241 -1.48 0.12 -18.48
C LEU A 241 -0.65 -0.84 -17.61
N ASN A 242 -0.16 -1.95 -18.17
CA ASN A 242 0.64 -2.93 -17.43
C ASN A 242 2.06 -2.46 -17.09
N SER A 243 2.53 -1.34 -17.68
CA SER A 243 3.86 -0.79 -17.43
C SER A 243 3.89 0.31 -16.36
N ALA A 244 2.75 0.78 -15.88
CA ALA A 244 2.67 1.90 -14.94
C ALA A 244 2.65 1.49 -13.46
N CYS A 245 2.62 0.20 -13.15
CA CYS A 245 2.68 -0.34 -11.79
C CYS A 245 3.91 -1.25 -11.67
N GLY A 246 5.09 -0.64 -11.69
CA GLY A 246 6.34 -1.36 -11.46
C GLY A 246 6.56 -1.64 -9.98
N GLU A 247 6.06 -2.74 -9.46
CA GLU A 247 6.67 -3.42 -8.33
C GLU A 247 7.62 -4.49 -8.88
N GLU A 248 8.84 -4.14 -9.22
CA GLU A 248 9.90 -5.15 -9.28
C GLU A 248 10.27 -5.54 -7.85
N LYS A 249 9.65 -6.61 -7.36
CA LYS A 249 10.18 -7.34 -6.20
C LYS A 249 11.50 -7.97 -6.63
N SER A 250 12.63 -7.36 -6.25
CA SER A 250 13.92 -8.04 -6.38
C SER A 250 13.94 -9.22 -5.39
N GLU A 251 13.83 -10.41 -5.94
CA GLU A 251 14.10 -11.65 -5.23
C GLU A 251 15.56 -11.67 -4.78
N ALA A 252 15.75 -11.87 -3.49
CA ALA A 252 17.02 -12.27 -2.89
C ALA A 252 16.80 -13.53 -2.07
#